data_8d5c4b690c54aa7d4ac628a33cedd040
#
_entry.id   8d5c4b690c54aa7d4ac628a33cedd040
#
_cell.length_a   1.000
_cell.length_b   1.000
_cell.length_c   1.000
_cell.angle_alpha   90.00
_cell.angle_beta   90.00
_cell.angle_gamma   90.00
#
_symmetry.space_group_name_H-M   'P 1'
#
loop_
_entity.id
_entity.type
_entity.pdbx_description
1 polymer ?
#
loop_
_entity_poly.entity_id
_entity_poly.type
_entity_poly.pdbx_seq_one_letter_code
_entity_poly.pdbx_strand_id
1 'polypeptide(L)'
;MIDTLIRIETRNDKETRRKSMKLIRTEDAVGHVLCHDMTQIIPGVIKDARFRKGHIVTEEDIPVLLSIGKEHLYVWEKTEGMLHEDEGAERLRRITQNENMHPSVVKEGKIELLADVDGLFQVDVERLYDVNSVDEIMIATRHTNTAVKKGDKLAGMRVIPLIIDEKRLEEAEKKAGPEPLLKVTPWKLKTAGVITTGSAI
;
A
#
# COMPACT_ATOMS: atom_id res chain seq x y z
N MET A 1 0.16 10.83 -24.39
CA MET A 1 1.58 10.54 -24.36
C MET A 1 1.92 10.32 -22.90
N ILE A 2 2.02 9.05 -22.48
CA ILE A 2 2.31 8.67 -21.09
C ILE A 2 3.82 8.52 -21.05
N ASP A 3 4.51 9.55 -20.54
CA ASP A 3 5.94 9.43 -20.23
C ASP A 3 6.08 8.50 -19.01
N THR A 4 6.49 7.28 -19.30
CA THR A 4 6.91 6.30 -18.29
C THR A 4 8.23 6.82 -17.69
N LEU A 5 8.15 7.53 -16.58
CA LEU A 5 9.32 7.83 -15.76
C LEU A 5 9.88 6.53 -15.18
N ILE A 6 10.75 5.88 -15.93
CA ILE A 6 11.63 4.83 -15.43
C ILE A 6 12.64 5.54 -14.53
N ARG A 7 12.41 5.52 -13.23
CA ARG A 7 13.37 6.02 -12.25
C ARG A 7 14.55 5.07 -12.18
N ILE A 8 15.71 5.55 -12.58
CA ILE A 8 16.99 4.83 -12.37
C ILE A 8 17.30 4.93 -10.87
N GLU A 9 17.31 3.80 -10.15
CA GLU A 9 17.80 3.75 -8.77
C GLU A 9 19.19 4.37 -8.70
N THR A 10 19.35 5.37 -7.83
CA THR A 10 20.65 6.01 -7.65
C THR A 10 21.63 5.06 -6.97
N ARG A 11 22.93 5.30 -7.17
CA ARG A 11 23.99 4.50 -6.54
C ARG A 11 23.90 4.54 -5.01
N ASN A 12 23.37 5.64 -4.47
CA ASN A 12 23.16 5.86 -3.03
C ASN A 12 22.02 5.00 -2.48
N ASP A 13 20.93 4.83 -3.23
CA ASP A 13 19.79 3.98 -2.82
C ASP A 13 20.21 2.50 -2.71
N LYS A 14 21.05 2.04 -3.65
CA LYS A 14 21.61 0.68 -3.62
C LYS A 14 22.57 0.45 -2.45
N GLU A 15 23.32 1.47 -2.08
CA GLU A 15 24.30 1.41 -0.99
C GLU A 15 23.63 1.44 0.38
N THR A 16 22.58 2.24 0.55
CA THR A 16 21.74 2.27 1.76
C THR A 16 21.00 0.94 1.96
N ARG A 17 20.46 0.36 0.89
CA ARG A 17 19.83 -0.97 0.94
C ARG A 17 20.81 -2.09 1.29
N ARG A 18 22.07 -2.03 0.86
CA ARG A 18 23.10 -3.00 1.22
C ARG A 18 23.54 -2.91 2.68
N LYS A 19 23.54 -1.71 3.26
CA LYS A 19 23.93 -1.49 4.67
C LYS A 19 22.89 -1.99 5.68
N SER A 20 21.65 -2.20 5.27
CA SER A 20 20.57 -2.65 6.15
C SER A 20 20.30 -4.16 6.10
N MET A 21 21.01 -4.94 5.26
CA MET A 21 20.89 -6.40 5.23
C MET A 21 21.88 -7.03 6.17
N LYS A 22 21.41 -7.91 7.05
CA LYS A 22 22.20 -8.66 8.01
C LYS A 22 21.97 -10.16 7.84
N LEU A 23 23.04 -10.94 7.95
CA LEU A 23 22.95 -12.38 8.07
C LEU A 23 22.84 -12.72 9.55
N ILE A 24 21.76 -13.37 9.95
CA ILE A 24 21.53 -13.81 11.34
C ILE A 24 21.18 -15.29 11.39
N ARG A 25 21.29 -15.91 12.56
CA ARG A 25 20.80 -17.26 12.78
C ARG A 25 19.27 -17.27 12.71
N THR A 26 18.70 -18.36 12.23
CA THR A 26 17.25 -18.47 12.06
C THR A 26 16.52 -18.34 13.40
N GLU A 27 17.10 -18.88 14.48
CA GLU A 27 16.52 -18.79 15.84
C GLU A 27 16.42 -17.34 16.35
N ASP A 28 17.29 -16.45 15.86
CA ASP A 28 17.35 -15.04 16.25
C ASP A 28 16.50 -14.15 15.31
N ALA A 29 15.81 -14.75 14.33
CA ALA A 29 15.16 -14.00 13.27
C ALA A 29 13.75 -13.49 13.59
N VAL A 30 13.17 -13.85 14.73
CA VAL A 30 11.82 -13.43 15.11
C VAL A 30 11.68 -11.90 15.09
N GLY A 31 10.64 -11.39 14.42
CA GLY A 31 10.39 -9.96 14.24
C GLY A 31 11.20 -9.28 13.13
N HIS A 32 12.12 -9.99 12.50
CA HIS A 32 12.88 -9.48 11.36
C HIS A 32 12.17 -9.78 10.03
N VAL A 33 12.50 -8.99 9.00
CA VAL A 33 11.90 -9.07 7.67
C VAL A 33 12.81 -9.83 6.72
N LEU A 34 12.30 -10.86 6.04
CA LEU A 34 13.06 -11.64 5.08
C LEU A 34 13.45 -10.82 3.83
N CYS A 35 14.74 -10.85 3.46
CA CYS A 35 15.25 -10.18 2.26
C CYS A 35 14.97 -10.94 0.96
N HIS A 36 14.69 -12.23 1.03
CA HIS A 36 14.53 -13.13 -0.12
C HIS A 36 13.40 -14.12 0.09
N ASP A 37 12.84 -14.61 -1.02
CA ASP A 37 11.89 -15.73 -1.01
C ASP A 37 12.58 -16.99 -0.48
N MET A 38 11.90 -17.72 0.40
CA MET A 38 12.33 -19.02 0.91
C MET A 38 11.50 -20.12 0.26
N THR A 39 12.11 -20.84 -0.67
CA THR A 39 11.45 -21.94 -1.38
C THR A 39 11.52 -23.24 -0.59
N GLN A 40 10.41 -23.92 -0.45
CA GLN A 40 10.34 -25.29 0.03
C GLN A 40 10.24 -26.24 -1.17
N ILE A 41 11.12 -27.25 -1.21
CA ILE A 41 11.09 -28.31 -2.23
C ILE A 41 10.81 -29.62 -1.51
N ILE A 42 9.63 -30.18 -1.74
CA ILE A 42 9.27 -31.56 -1.35
C ILE A 42 9.13 -32.34 -2.65
N PRO A 43 10.02 -33.30 -2.95
CA PRO A 43 9.98 -34.05 -4.19
C PRO A 43 8.61 -34.67 -4.44
N GLY A 44 8.01 -34.37 -5.62
CA GLY A 44 6.71 -34.88 -6.03
C GLY A 44 5.48 -34.22 -5.39
N VAL A 45 5.64 -33.27 -4.48
CA VAL A 45 4.54 -32.64 -3.73
C VAL A 45 4.51 -31.13 -3.86
N ILE A 46 5.61 -30.43 -3.53
CA ILE A 46 5.67 -28.95 -3.49
C ILE A 46 6.99 -28.44 -4.04
N LYS A 47 6.91 -27.43 -4.93
CA LYS A 47 8.02 -26.58 -5.32
C LYS A 47 7.49 -25.15 -5.39
N ASP A 48 7.38 -24.49 -4.24
CA ASP A 48 6.86 -23.11 -4.15
C ASP A 48 7.57 -22.33 -3.05
N ALA A 49 7.45 -20.99 -3.12
CA ALA A 49 7.92 -20.10 -2.07
C ALA A 49 7.06 -20.28 -0.81
N ARG A 50 7.64 -20.89 0.22
CA ARG A 50 6.99 -21.09 1.53
C ARG A 50 6.87 -19.77 2.28
N PHE A 51 7.92 -18.94 2.21
CA PHE A 51 7.95 -17.58 2.72
C PHE A 51 8.42 -16.67 1.61
N ARG A 52 7.77 -15.55 1.45
CA ARG A 52 8.12 -14.54 0.44
C ARG A 52 9.01 -13.47 1.03
N LYS A 53 9.77 -12.81 0.18
CA LYS A 53 10.46 -11.56 0.51
C LYS A 53 9.47 -10.60 1.15
N GLY A 54 9.86 -9.98 2.27
CA GLY A 54 8.98 -9.09 3.02
C GLY A 54 8.20 -9.76 4.15
N HIS A 55 8.24 -11.10 4.26
CA HIS A 55 7.61 -11.81 5.37
C HIS A 55 8.30 -11.45 6.69
N ILE A 56 7.53 -11.08 7.70
CA ILE A 56 8.01 -10.86 9.07
C ILE A 56 8.05 -12.22 9.76
N VAL A 57 9.24 -12.64 10.18
CA VAL A 57 9.44 -13.95 10.82
C VAL A 57 8.76 -13.99 12.18
N THR A 58 7.93 -15.01 12.39
CA THR A 58 7.27 -15.30 13.67
C THR A 58 7.95 -16.47 14.39
N GLU A 59 7.63 -16.69 15.66
CA GLU A 59 8.12 -17.85 16.42
C GLU A 59 7.71 -19.19 15.77
N GLU A 60 6.51 -19.25 15.19
CA GLU A 60 5.97 -20.42 14.49
C GLU A 60 6.70 -20.76 13.20
N ASP A 61 7.37 -19.77 12.58
CA ASP A 61 8.12 -19.94 11.33
C ASP A 61 9.48 -20.60 11.55
N ILE A 62 10.08 -20.44 12.74
CA ILE A 62 11.41 -20.93 13.05
C ILE A 62 11.58 -22.43 12.76
N PRO A 63 10.72 -23.33 13.30
CA PRO A 63 10.86 -24.76 13.02
C PRO A 63 10.68 -25.09 11.53
N VAL A 64 9.83 -24.34 10.81
CA VAL A 64 9.61 -24.53 9.37
C VAL A 64 10.84 -24.12 8.58
N LEU A 65 11.43 -22.96 8.88
CA LEU A 65 12.64 -22.44 8.24
C LEU A 65 13.83 -23.40 8.43
N LEU A 66 14.02 -23.91 9.66
CA LEU A 66 15.05 -24.91 9.97
C LEU A 66 14.80 -26.21 9.20
N SER A 67 13.54 -26.68 9.12
CA SER A 67 13.18 -27.91 8.40
C SER A 67 13.48 -27.87 6.90
N ILE A 68 13.47 -26.68 6.29
CA ILE A 68 13.84 -26.46 4.88
C ILE A 68 15.35 -26.14 4.70
N GLY A 69 16.14 -26.37 5.76
CA GLY A 69 17.60 -26.23 5.71
C GLY A 69 18.10 -24.79 5.80
N LYS A 70 17.31 -23.88 6.36
CA LYS A 70 17.70 -22.47 6.53
C LYS A 70 18.21 -22.21 7.94
N GLU A 71 19.48 -22.48 8.19
CA GLU A 71 20.15 -22.20 9.47
C GLU A 71 20.44 -20.71 9.66
N HIS A 72 20.60 -19.96 8.56
CA HIS A 72 20.86 -18.52 8.54
C HIS A 72 19.97 -17.84 7.53
N LEU A 73 19.53 -16.63 7.85
CA LEU A 73 18.63 -15.81 7.05
C LEU A 73 19.25 -14.44 6.78
N TYR A 74 19.11 -13.96 5.56
CA TYR A 74 19.31 -12.56 5.25
C TYR A 74 18.04 -11.79 5.61
N VAL A 75 18.14 -10.92 6.59
CA VAL A 75 17.04 -10.11 7.09
C VAL A 75 17.35 -8.62 6.95
N TRP A 76 16.29 -7.83 6.89
CA TRP A 76 16.40 -6.39 7.06
C TRP A 76 16.43 -6.06 8.54
N GLU A 77 17.42 -5.28 8.95
CA GLU A 77 17.46 -4.75 10.30
C GLU A 77 16.46 -3.59 10.41
N LYS A 78 15.50 -3.69 11.35
CA LYS A 78 14.58 -2.58 11.64
C LYS A 78 15.40 -1.48 12.31
N THR A 79 15.87 -0.52 11.51
CA THR A 79 16.58 0.66 11.99
C THR A 79 15.55 1.68 12.49
N GLU A 80 15.85 2.40 13.53
CA GLU A 80 15.04 3.52 14.03
C GLU A 80 14.75 4.52 12.90
N GLY A 81 13.50 4.96 12.77
CA GLY A 81 13.08 5.84 11.67
C GLY A 81 12.78 5.14 10.34
N MET A 82 12.77 3.79 10.30
CA MET A 82 12.40 3.01 9.14
C MET A 82 11.13 2.20 9.41
N LEU A 83 10.20 2.18 8.47
CA LEU A 83 8.92 1.48 8.55
C LEU A 83 8.82 0.37 7.50
N HIS A 84 8.16 -0.73 7.86
CA HIS A 84 7.81 -1.79 6.93
C HIS A 84 6.75 -1.30 5.92
N GLU A 85 6.71 -1.90 4.73
CA GLU A 85 5.76 -1.52 3.67
C GLU A 85 4.29 -1.57 4.14
N ASP A 86 3.92 -2.51 5.01
CA ASP A 86 2.57 -2.62 5.56
C ASP A 86 2.24 -1.45 6.51
N GLU A 87 3.20 -1.04 7.35
CA GLU A 87 3.08 0.12 8.23
C GLU A 87 2.95 1.40 7.40
N GLY A 88 3.74 1.51 6.31
CA GLY A 88 3.68 2.62 5.36
C GLY A 88 2.34 2.71 4.64
N ALA A 89 1.83 1.59 4.13
CA ALA A 89 0.53 1.53 3.48
C ALA A 89 -0.61 1.94 4.43
N GLU A 90 -0.53 1.55 5.70
CA GLU A 90 -1.51 1.92 6.72
C GLU A 90 -1.48 3.43 7.02
N ARG A 91 -0.32 4.06 7.03
CA ARG A 91 -0.22 5.53 7.17
C ARG A 91 -0.82 6.26 5.97
N LEU A 92 -0.57 5.78 4.75
CA LEU A 92 -1.20 6.31 3.54
C LEU A 92 -2.73 6.15 3.58
N ARG A 93 -3.24 5.02 4.09
CA ARG A 93 -4.66 4.80 4.27
C ARG A 93 -5.29 5.88 5.16
N ARG A 94 -4.65 6.24 6.26
CA ARG A 94 -5.18 7.23 7.23
C ARG A 94 -5.39 8.60 6.62
N ILE A 95 -4.49 9.05 5.75
CA ILE A 95 -4.63 10.35 5.07
C ILE A 95 -5.62 10.31 3.88
N THR A 96 -6.00 9.12 3.45
CA THR A 96 -6.80 8.92 2.24
C THR A 96 -8.25 8.59 2.55
N GLN A 97 -8.50 7.74 3.54
CA GLN A 97 -9.81 7.18 3.86
C GLN A 97 -10.70 8.17 4.61
N ASN A 98 -11.96 8.26 4.15
CA ASN A 98 -13.04 8.99 4.81
C ASN A 98 -14.22 8.04 5.12
N GLU A 99 -15.35 8.62 5.52
CA GLU A 99 -16.62 7.90 5.70
C GLU A 99 -17.10 7.24 4.40
N ASN A 100 -17.96 6.23 4.53
CA ASN A 100 -18.57 5.49 3.43
C ASN A 100 -17.59 4.71 2.57
N MET A 101 -16.44 4.32 3.15
CA MET A 101 -15.45 3.44 2.54
C MET A 101 -14.69 2.62 3.58
N HIS A 102 -14.27 1.42 3.21
CA HIS A 102 -13.47 0.54 4.06
C HIS A 102 -12.22 0.04 3.34
N PRO A 103 -11.15 -0.30 4.09
CA PRO A 103 -9.94 -0.85 3.51
C PRO A 103 -10.08 -2.36 3.25
N SER A 104 -9.35 -2.85 2.26
CA SER A 104 -9.04 -4.27 2.14
C SER A 104 -8.07 -4.71 3.24
N VAL A 105 -7.86 -6.03 3.36
CA VAL A 105 -6.71 -6.56 4.11
C VAL A 105 -5.42 -6.08 3.44
N VAL A 106 -4.43 -5.71 4.26
CA VAL A 106 -3.09 -5.39 3.77
C VAL A 106 -2.47 -6.64 3.14
N LYS A 107 -1.95 -6.49 1.93
CA LYS A 107 -1.25 -7.58 1.24
C LYS A 107 -0.07 -7.02 0.46
N GLU A 108 1.14 -7.48 0.80
CA GLU A 108 2.39 -7.07 0.14
C GLU A 108 2.52 -5.52 0.08
N GLY A 109 2.31 -4.87 1.23
CA GLY A 109 2.40 -3.41 1.35
C GLY A 109 1.31 -2.63 0.61
N LYS A 110 0.25 -3.30 0.13
CA LYS A 110 -0.85 -2.67 -0.60
C LYS A 110 -2.15 -2.71 0.19
N ILE A 111 -2.85 -1.58 0.19
CA ILE A 111 -4.23 -1.45 0.69
C ILE A 111 -5.10 -0.90 -0.44
N GLU A 112 -6.31 -1.45 -0.59
CA GLU A 112 -7.34 -0.91 -1.48
C GLU A 112 -8.48 -0.35 -0.63
N LEU A 113 -9.11 0.74 -1.07
CA LEU A 113 -10.32 1.28 -0.47
C LEU A 113 -11.51 0.94 -1.34
N LEU A 114 -12.59 0.44 -0.70
CA LEU A 114 -13.82 0.06 -1.36
C LEU A 114 -14.98 0.92 -0.86
N ALA A 115 -15.95 1.21 -1.73
CA ALA A 115 -17.14 1.98 -1.37
C ALA A 115 -18.11 1.15 -0.52
N ASP A 116 -18.67 1.75 0.55
CA ASP A 116 -19.69 1.14 1.39
C ASP A 116 -21.11 1.42 0.89
N VAL A 117 -21.26 2.44 0.05
CA VAL A 117 -22.53 2.96 -0.43
C VAL A 117 -22.45 3.35 -1.90
N ASP A 118 -23.62 3.42 -2.55
CA ASP A 118 -23.76 4.06 -3.86
C ASP A 118 -23.69 5.58 -3.68
N GLY A 119 -22.88 6.27 -4.49
CA GLY A 119 -22.71 7.70 -4.31
C GLY A 119 -21.83 8.37 -5.36
N LEU A 120 -21.51 9.63 -5.08
CA LEU A 120 -20.55 10.41 -5.83
C LEU A 120 -19.18 10.29 -5.17
N PHE A 121 -18.21 9.77 -5.89
CA PHE A 121 -16.82 9.71 -5.48
C PHE A 121 -16.07 10.98 -5.89
N GLN A 122 -15.34 11.55 -4.94
CA GLN A 122 -14.57 12.77 -5.12
C GLN A 122 -13.16 12.60 -4.56
N VAL A 123 -12.21 13.22 -5.24
CA VAL A 123 -10.79 13.25 -4.89
C VAL A 123 -10.35 14.70 -4.80
N ASP A 124 -9.60 15.05 -3.77
CA ASP A 124 -8.83 16.28 -3.75
C ASP A 124 -7.57 16.08 -4.61
N VAL A 125 -7.70 16.47 -5.87
CA VAL A 125 -6.69 16.17 -6.90
C VAL A 125 -5.38 16.92 -6.64
N GLU A 126 -5.44 18.16 -6.15
CA GLU A 126 -4.25 18.98 -5.89
C GLU A 126 -3.43 18.38 -4.74
N ARG A 127 -4.07 18.09 -3.61
CA ARG A 127 -3.38 17.47 -2.46
C ARG A 127 -2.91 16.05 -2.79
N LEU A 128 -3.69 15.26 -3.55
CA LEU A 128 -3.26 13.95 -4.00
C LEU A 128 -2.00 14.02 -4.87
N TYR A 129 -1.93 15.01 -5.77
CA TYR A 129 -0.73 15.25 -6.58
C TYR A 129 0.48 15.59 -5.72
N ASP A 130 0.30 16.47 -4.73
CA ASP A 130 1.35 16.84 -3.79
C ASP A 130 1.85 15.65 -2.97
N VAL A 131 0.94 14.80 -2.46
CA VAL A 131 1.31 13.56 -1.76
C VAL A 131 2.08 12.62 -2.68
N ASN A 132 1.61 12.39 -3.90
CA ASN A 132 2.28 11.52 -4.87
C ASN A 132 3.61 12.09 -5.41
N SER A 133 3.93 13.37 -5.14
CA SER A 133 5.24 13.95 -5.44
C SER A 133 6.33 13.54 -4.44
N VAL A 134 5.94 12.94 -3.30
CA VAL A 134 6.89 12.35 -2.36
C VAL A 134 7.42 11.05 -2.93
N ASP A 135 8.73 10.91 -2.89
CA ASP A 135 9.40 9.72 -3.41
C ASP A 135 8.97 8.43 -2.71
N GLU A 136 8.86 7.34 -3.49
CA GLU A 136 8.59 5.99 -3.00
C GLU A 136 7.17 5.78 -2.43
N ILE A 137 6.26 6.73 -2.67
CA ILE A 137 4.85 6.66 -2.28
C ILE A 137 3.97 6.66 -3.53
N MET A 138 2.90 5.89 -3.50
CA MET A 138 1.92 5.86 -4.59
C MET A 138 0.50 5.67 -4.05
N ILE A 139 -0.39 6.59 -4.43
CA ILE A 139 -1.84 6.49 -4.25
C ILE A 139 -2.48 6.64 -5.62
N ALA A 140 -3.08 5.57 -6.13
CA ALA A 140 -3.84 5.56 -7.37
C ALA A 140 -5.34 5.57 -7.05
N THR A 141 -6.13 6.37 -7.76
CA THR A 141 -7.58 6.53 -7.52
C THR A 141 -8.36 6.42 -8.82
N ARG A 142 -9.68 6.21 -8.69
CA ARG A 142 -10.60 6.52 -9.78
C ARG A 142 -10.63 8.02 -10.05
N HIS A 143 -11.13 8.42 -11.20
CA HIS A 143 -11.38 9.84 -11.51
C HIS A 143 -12.33 10.46 -10.47
N THR A 144 -12.05 11.71 -10.10
CA THR A 144 -12.95 12.50 -9.27
C THR A 144 -14.28 12.76 -9.97
N ASN A 145 -15.33 13.03 -9.20
CA ASN A 145 -16.69 13.27 -9.68
C ASN A 145 -17.29 12.09 -10.48
N THR A 146 -16.95 10.86 -10.07
CA THR A 146 -17.46 9.63 -10.69
C THR A 146 -18.53 8.98 -9.82
N ALA A 147 -19.61 8.50 -10.44
CA ALA A 147 -20.60 7.67 -9.76
C ALA A 147 -19.98 6.31 -9.39
N VAL A 148 -20.18 5.88 -8.15
CA VAL A 148 -19.70 4.60 -7.64
C VAL A 148 -20.84 3.82 -7.02
N LYS A 149 -20.69 2.49 -7.01
CA LYS A 149 -21.58 1.55 -6.34
C LYS A 149 -20.89 0.94 -5.13
N LYS A 150 -21.68 0.48 -4.17
CA LYS A 150 -21.18 -0.30 -3.04
C LYS A 150 -20.33 -1.47 -3.54
N GLY A 151 -19.13 -1.62 -2.95
CA GLY A 151 -18.14 -2.63 -3.33
C GLY A 151 -17.19 -2.22 -4.45
N ASP A 152 -17.39 -1.06 -5.09
CA ASP A 152 -16.45 -0.55 -6.09
C ASP A 152 -15.11 -0.19 -5.45
N LYS A 153 -14.00 -0.53 -6.13
CA LYS A 153 -12.67 -0.09 -5.73
C LYS A 153 -12.52 1.39 -6.06
N LEU A 154 -12.18 2.18 -5.05
CA LEU A 154 -12.02 3.64 -5.11
C LEU A 154 -10.58 4.06 -5.34
N ALA A 155 -9.67 3.44 -4.57
CA ALA A 155 -8.25 3.75 -4.56
C ALA A 155 -7.43 2.52 -4.20
N GLY A 156 -6.14 2.56 -4.55
CA GLY A 156 -5.14 1.63 -4.07
C GLY A 156 -3.89 2.41 -3.68
N MET A 157 -3.29 2.07 -2.57
CA MET A 157 -2.11 2.75 -2.05
C MET A 157 -1.04 1.78 -1.60
N ARG A 158 0.21 2.19 -1.74
CA ARG A 158 1.37 1.44 -1.29
C ARG A 158 2.60 2.33 -1.18
N VAL A 159 3.57 1.90 -0.40
CA VAL A 159 4.94 2.35 -0.53
C VAL A 159 5.69 1.41 -1.49
N ILE A 160 6.65 1.93 -2.26
CA ILE A 160 7.33 1.16 -3.31
C ILE A 160 8.40 0.22 -2.72
N PRO A 161 9.26 0.68 -1.76
CA PRO A 161 10.24 -0.18 -1.14
C PRO A 161 9.63 -1.04 -0.03
N LEU A 162 10.28 -2.16 0.28
CA LEU A 162 9.91 -3.02 1.40
C LEU A 162 10.03 -2.31 2.76
N ILE A 163 10.98 -1.39 2.86
CA ILE A 163 11.25 -0.55 4.03
C ILE A 163 11.40 0.89 3.54
N ILE A 164 10.66 1.81 4.14
CA ILE A 164 10.63 3.23 3.79
C ILE A 164 11.11 4.09 4.98
N ASP A 165 11.78 5.21 4.68
CA ASP A 165 12.10 6.23 5.68
C ASP A 165 10.81 6.88 6.20
N GLU A 166 10.63 6.89 7.52
CA GLU A 166 9.46 7.47 8.19
C GLU A 166 9.25 8.95 7.83
N LYS A 167 10.34 9.70 7.62
CA LYS A 167 10.28 11.12 7.23
C LYS A 167 9.54 11.36 5.91
N ARG A 168 9.58 10.40 4.98
CA ARG A 168 8.81 10.50 3.73
C ARG A 168 7.32 10.40 3.96
N LEU A 169 6.91 9.55 4.91
CA LEU A 169 5.50 9.46 5.28
C LEU A 169 5.04 10.69 6.07
N GLU A 170 5.89 11.24 6.94
CA GLU A 170 5.62 12.51 7.62
C GLU A 170 5.46 13.67 6.61
N GLU A 171 6.29 13.70 5.56
CA GLU A 171 6.17 14.68 4.48
C GLU A 171 4.85 14.49 3.72
N ALA A 172 4.47 13.25 3.40
CA ALA A 172 3.21 12.95 2.74
C ALA A 172 2.00 13.35 3.58
N GLU A 173 2.01 13.06 4.89
CA GLU A 173 0.98 13.46 5.85
C GLU A 173 0.85 14.99 5.94
N LYS A 174 1.98 15.69 5.97
CA LYS A 174 2.00 17.16 5.97
C LYS A 174 1.39 17.75 4.70
N LYS A 175 1.69 17.17 3.53
CA LYS A 175 1.12 17.59 2.24
C LYS A 175 -0.37 17.24 2.11
N ALA A 176 -0.79 16.11 2.67
CA ALA A 176 -2.19 15.72 2.73
C ALA A 176 -3.03 16.66 3.60
N GLY A 177 -2.43 17.23 4.66
CA GLY A 177 -3.15 18.07 5.61
C GLY A 177 -4.13 17.30 6.50
N PRO A 178 -5.01 17.99 7.23
CA PRO A 178 -5.85 17.37 8.26
C PRO A 178 -7.07 16.62 7.70
N GLU A 179 -7.53 16.97 6.50
CA GLU A 179 -8.74 16.39 5.93
C GLU A 179 -8.40 15.21 4.98
N PRO A 180 -9.18 14.11 4.99
CA PRO A 180 -8.97 13.00 4.08
C PRO A 180 -8.99 13.42 2.61
N LEU A 181 -8.16 12.76 1.78
CA LEU A 181 -8.05 13.06 0.35
C LEU A 181 -9.26 12.60 -0.47
N LEU A 182 -9.99 11.60 0.00
CA LEU A 182 -11.12 10.99 -0.71
C LEU A 182 -12.43 11.22 0.03
N LYS A 183 -13.53 11.25 -0.74
CA LYS A 183 -14.88 11.36 -0.20
C LYS A 183 -15.87 10.56 -1.06
N VAL A 184 -16.79 9.85 -0.40
CA VAL A 184 -17.98 9.28 -1.04
C VAL A 184 -19.21 9.93 -0.42
N THR A 185 -19.98 10.65 -1.26
CA THR A 185 -21.23 11.27 -0.85
C THR A 185 -22.37 10.38 -1.31
N PRO A 186 -23.17 9.79 -0.38
CA PRO A 186 -24.30 8.93 -0.75
C PRO A 186 -25.35 9.66 -1.58
N TRP A 187 -25.96 8.96 -2.53
CA TRP A 187 -27.12 9.50 -3.25
C TRP A 187 -28.30 9.73 -2.29
N LYS A 188 -28.89 10.90 -2.39
CA LYS A 188 -30.15 11.21 -1.71
C LYS A 188 -31.26 11.22 -2.79
N LEU A 189 -32.18 10.27 -2.70
CA LEU A 189 -33.33 10.26 -3.57
C LEU A 189 -34.18 11.50 -3.30
N LYS A 190 -34.52 12.24 -4.36
CA LYS A 190 -35.42 13.39 -4.32
C LYS A 190 -36.45 13.25 -5.42
N THR A 191 -37.69 13.67 -5.15
CA THR A 191 -38.72 13.79 -6.16
C THR A 191 -38.50 15.11 -6.90
N ALA A 192 -38.44 15.04 -8.23
CA ALA A 192 -38.34 16.21 -9.08
C ALA A 192 -39.55 16.24 -10.00
N GLY A 193 -40.25 17.37 -10.06
CA GLY A 193 -41.27 17.65 -11.05
C GLY A 193 -40.68 18.49 -12.19
N VAL A 194 -40.82 18.05 -13.43
CA VAL A 194 -40.40 18.80 -14.62
C VAL A 194 -41.65 19.28 -15.34
N ILE A 195 -41.79 20.58 -15.46
CA ILE A 195 -42.90 21.21 -16.24
C ILE A 195 -42.28 21.77 -17.53
N THR A 196 -42.69 21.23 -18.67
CA THR A 196 -42.32 21.77 -19.98
C THR A 196 -43.43 22.66 -20.47
N THR A 197 -43.11 23.89 -20.83
CA THR A 197 -44.07 24.85 -21.43
C THR A 197 -43.57 25.23 -22.81
N GLY A 198 -44.47 25.30 -23.75
CA GLY A 198 -44.20 25.70 -25.14
C GLY A 198 -44.54 24.61 -26.15
N SER A 199 -45.12 25.02 -27.25
CA SER A 199 -45.26 24.19 -28.44
C SER A 199 -44.05 24.45 -29.33
N ALA A 200 -43.22 23.41 -29.52
CA ALA A 200 -42.27 23.43 -30.62
C ALA A 200 -43.06 23.23 -31.94
N ILE A 201 -43.03 24.20 -32.80
CA ILE A 201 -43.50 24.08 -34.19
C ILE A 201 -42.25 23.77 -35.03
#